data_14bef439e20b736c6e558b5fdb39c3d7
#
_entry.id   14bef439e20b736c6e558b5fdb39c3d7
#
_cell.length_a   1.000
_cell.length_b   1.000
_cell.length_c   1.000
_cell.angle_alpha   90.00
_cell.angle_beta   90.00
_cell.angle_gamma   90.00
#
_symmetry.space_group_name_H-M   'P 1'
#
loop_
_entity.id
_entity.type
_entity.pdbx_description
1 polymer ?
#
loop_
_entity_poly.entity_id
_entity_poly.type
_entity_poly.pdbx_seq_one_letter_code
_entity_poly.pdbx_strand_id
1 'polypeptide(L)'
;MRWLIPLLTLTLSLAACVDSADTPPVESPEAAQQQAVQQEQPQPEQVAQTAQQQEQPAAVQNRLEASQAEQPQARQLAEETPDTPFDPDAVEMAQLIFWGPLDGFFGRYLPIPPAGQALLDQLLAADSPAIDKYIIDLSAFPNPYWEQALDYLKRRYGEALRTVYDSPEIFNFHPEDRATPAYLRFKQALFGSQFEDMAEMMDPDAAIVIDAREIQWGGVRVDGIPPLEFPTQVFPDEAAEWINDTDIVVGVEIDGDARAYPIRIIAWHEMVNDTIGGVPVSLAYCTLCGSPILFDGRVGSEVYRFGTSGLLYRSNKLMYDRNTRTLWNQFSGKPAWGPLVDRDIRLKVLPVVVTTWGDWYEHHPDTTVLSIDTGFVRDYGPGVAYNDYFNSPLTWFNVPVKDDRLAQKDNVYAVRVGEALTAYPIEVLAERALIQDQVGLLPIVVIATANGSGGRAYESSNVLFESADPVAGTLIDANGNTWTIREDSLLGPDGQELPRVGGHNAYWFAITNQTDNGRLWEG
;
A
#
# COMPACT_ATOMS: atom_id res chain seq x y z
N MET A 1 9.45 17.74 -36.47
CA MET A 1 9.48 16.32 -36.87
C MET A 1 8.56 15.60 -35.93
N ARG A 2 7.39 15.15 -36.41
CA ARG A 2 6.32 14.51 -35.63
C ARG A 2 6.65 13.04 -35.52
N TRP A 3 6.64 12.50 -34.28
CA TRP A 3 6.59 11.06 -34.05
C TRP A 3 5.20 10.72 -33.50
N LEU A 4 4.47 9.97 -34.30
CA LEU A 4 3.18 9.34 -33.98
C LEU A 4 3.47 8.00 -33.29
N ILE A 5 2.85 7.78 -32.16
CA ILE A 5 2.75 6.46 -31.51
C ILE A 5 1.39 5.88 -31.90
N PRO A 6 1.32 4.67 -32.46
CA PRO A 6 0.05 4.08 -32.88
C PRO A 6 -0.68 3.38 -31.73
N LEU A 7 -1.98 3.68 -31.62
CA LEU A 7 -2.95 2.90 -30.87
C LEU A 7 -3.07 1.49 -31.52
N LEU A 8 -2.93 0.44 -30.72
CA LEU A 8 -3.23 -0.92 -31.15
C LEU A 8 -4.70 -1.22 -30.86
N THR A 9 -5.55 -1.07 -31.86
CA THR A 9 -6.91 -1.60 -31.87
C THR A 9 -6.89 -3.01 -32.43
N LEU A 10 -7.34 -3.99 -31.63
CA LEU A 10 -7.49 -5.38 -32.06
C LEU A 10 -8.79 -5.51 -32.87
N THR A 11 -8.70 -5.60 -34.18
CA THR A 11 -9.81 -6.00 -35.05
C THR A 11 -9.68 -7.46 -35.42
N LEU A 12 -10.70 -8.26 -35.09
CA LEU A 12 -10.88 -9.61 -35.60
C LEU A 12 -11.19 -9.53 -37.13
N SER A 13 -10.40 -10.23 -37.92
CA SER A 13 -10.71 -10.51 -39.30
C SER A 13 -10.89 -12.01 -39.49
N LEU A 14 -12.13 -12.42 -39.81
CA LEU A 14 -12.42 -13.74 -40.42
C LEU A 14 -11.85 -13.78 -41.85
N ALA A 15 -11.13 -14.83 -42.19
CA ALA A 15 -10.98 -15.29 -43.57
C ALA A 15 -10.97 -16.80 -43.61
N ALA A 16 -11.71 -17.32 -44.59
CA ALA A 16 -12.13 -18.70 -44.72
C ALA A 16 -11.15 -19.57 -45.54
N CYS A 17 -11.20 -20.87 -45.18
CA CYS A 17 -11.05 -22.10 -46.01
C CYS A 17 -9.91 -22.25 -47.02
N VAL A 18 -9.09 -23.28 -46.82
CA VAL A 18 -8.93 -24.39 -47.79
C VAL A 18 -8.46 -25.66 -47.04
N ASP A 19 -9.07 -26.80 -47.38
CA ASP A 19 -8.86 -28.17 -46.95
C ASP A 19 -7.43 -28.70 -47.18
N SER A 20 -6.89 -29.46 -46.22
CA SER A 20 -6.25 -30.75 -46.51
C SER A 20 -5.89 -31.52 -45.22
N ALA A 21 -6.55 -32.70 -45.12
CA ALA A 21 -6.12 -34.01 -44.59
C ALA A 21 -5.36 -34.14 -43.26
N ASP A 22 -6.06 -34.79 -42.31
CA ASP A 22 -5.62 -35.83 -41.36
C ASP A 22 -4.29 -35.71 -40.65
N THR A 23 -4.32 -35.10 -39.47
CA THR A 23 -3.59 -35.53 -38.26
C THR A 23 -4.37 -35.07 -37.02
N PRO A 24 -4.51 -35.88 -35.95
CA PRO A 24 -5.24 -35.45 -34.76
C PRO A 24 -4.51 -34.32 -34.06
N PRO A 25 -5.22 -33.30 -33.52
CA PRO A 25 -4.58 -32.19 -32.81
C PRO A 25 -3.98 -32.68 -31.50
N VAL A 26 -2.72 -32.33 -31.28
CA VAL A 26 -2.10 -32.39 -29.99
C VAL A 26 -2.68 -31.22 -29.18
N GLU A 27 -3.44 -31.53 -28.14
CA GLU A 27 -3.97 -30.52 -27.21
C GLU A 27 -2.78 -29.76 -26.55
N SER A 28 -2.86 -28.45 -26.58
CA SER A 28 -1.89 -27.62 -25.88
C SER A 28 -2.09 -27.71 -24.35
N PRO A 29 -1.06 -27.57 -23.53
CA PRO A 29 -1.19 -27.62 -22.07
C PRO A 29 -2.16 -26.63 -21.46
N GLU A 30 -2.44 -25.51 -22.14
CA GLU A 30 -3.40 -24.48 -21.69
C GLU A 30 -4.86 -24.94 -21.75
N ALA A 31 -5.24 -25.77 -22.72
CA ALA A 31 -6.63 -26.27 -22.83
C ALA A 31 -6.96 -27.30 -21.75
N ALA A 32 -5.96 -28.08 -21.31
CA ALA A 32 -6.10 -29.05 -20.24
C ALA A 32 -6.23 -28.37 -18.85
N GLN A 33 -5.55 -27.24 -18.65
CA GLN A 33 -5.67 -26.47 -17.41
C GLN A 33 -7.02 -25.74 -17.26
N GLN A 34 -7.60 -25.25 -18.35
CA GLN A 34 -8.91 -24.60 -18.31
C GLN A 34 -10.06 -25.58 -18.04
N GLN A 35 -9.95 -26.85 -18.42
CA GLN A 35 -10.94 -27.86 -18.11
C GLN A 35 -10.82 -28.42 -16.69
N ALA A 36 -9.62 -28.49 -16.12
CA ALA A 36 -9.40 -28.92 -14.73
C ALA A 36 -9.94 -27.91 -13.69
N VAL A 37 -9.85 -26.60 -13.99
CA VAL A 37 -10.36 -25.53 -13.11
C VAL A 37 -11.89 -25.49 -13.04
N GLN A 38 -12.60 -26.06 -14.02
CA GLN A 38 -14.07 -26.11 -14.01
C GLN A 38 -14.66 -27.31 -13.24
N GLN A 39 -13.84 -28.28 -12.80
CA GLN A 39 -14.34 -29.51 -12.15
C GLN A 39 -14.10 -29.60 -10.65
N GLU A 40 -13.39 -28.65 -10.02
CA GLU A 40 -13.08 -28.67 -8.58
C GLU A 40 -13.60 -27.46 -7.79
N GLN A 41 -14.86 -27.06 -8.03
CA GLN A 41 -15.58 -26.27 -7.03
C GLN A 41 -16.57 -27.18 -6.30
N PRO A 42 -16.42 -27.41 -4.98
CA PRO A 42 -17.45 -28.11 -4.24
C PRO A 42 -18.72 -27.25 -4.23
N GLN A 43 -19.80 -27.81 -4.72
CA GLN A 43 -21.13 -27.20 -4.59
C GLN A 43 -21.50 -27.13 -3.12
N PRO A 44 -21.98 -26.00 -2.60
CA PRO A 44 -22.55 -25.94 -1.24
C PRO A 44 -23.81 -26.81 -1.18
N GLU A 45 -23.89 -27.61 -0.16
CA GLU A 45 -24.95 -28.57 0.11
C GLU A 45 -26.36 -27.95 0.04
N GLN A 46 -27.25 -28.60 -0.69
CA GLN A 46 -28.64 -28.24 -0.90
C GLN A 46 -29.56 -28.29 0.34
N VAL A 47 -29.03 -28.26 1.55
CA VAL A 47 -29.84 -28.40 2.79
C VAL A 47 -30.23 -27.06 3.43
N ALA A 48 -29.68 -25.93 2.98
CA ALA A 48 -29.99 -24.59 3.53
C ALA A 48 -31.04 -23.80 2.73
N GLN A 49 -31.50 -24.28 1.56
CA GLN A 49 -32.40 -23.49 0.71
C GLN A 49 -33.90 -23.58 1.03
N THR A 50 -34.32 -24.47 1.91
CA THR A 50 -35.76 -24.63 2.19
C THR A 50 -36.27 -23.78 3.36
N ALA A 51 -35.39 -23.18 4.15
CA ALA A 51 -35.78 -22.33 5.29
C ALA A 51 -35.70 -20.81 5.03
N GLN A 52 -35.08 -20.38 3.92
CA GLN A 52 -34.90 -18.95 3.60
C GLN A 52 -35.89 -18.36 2.59
N GLN A 53 -36.72 -19.18 1.96
CA GLN A 53 -37.65 -18.70 0.92
C GLN A 53 -38.99 -18.16 1.43
N GLN A 54 -39.28 -18.19 2.74
CA GLN A 54 -40.57 -17.71 3.27
C GLN A 54 -40.52 -16.37 4.03
N GLU A 55 -39.34 -15.77 4.30
CA GLU A 55 -39.25 -14.51 5.04
C GLU A 55 -38.80 -13.27 4.22
N GLN A 56 -38.41 -13.44 2.97
CA GLN A 56 -37.87 -12.33 2.20
C GLN A 56 -38.87 -11.27 1.63
N PRO A 57 -40.17 -11.55 1.39
CA PRO A 57 -41.04 -10.51 0.85
C PRO A 57 -41.41 -9.43 1.87
N ALA A 58 -41.48 -9.75 3.15
CA ALA A 58 -41.92 -8.80 4.19
C ALA A 58 -40.80 -7.84 4.65
N ALA A 59 -39.54 -8.29 4.65
CA ALA A 59 -38.42 -7.45 5.08
C ALA A 59 -38.02 -6.40 4.03
N VAL A 60 -38.13 -6.74 2.76
CA VAL A 60 -37.86 -5.79 1.66
C VAL A 60 -39.00 -4.77 1.52
N GLN A 61 -40.24 -5.20 1.72
CA GLN A 61 -41.40 -4.31 1.68
C GLN A 61 -41.44 -3.35 2.87
N ASN A 62 -41.10 -3.83 4.08
CA ASN A 62 -40.96 -2.99 5.26
C ASN A 62 -39.77 -2.01 5.17
N ARG A 63 -38.68 -2.36 4.48
CA ARG A 63 -37.59 -1.40 4.21
C ARG A 63 -37.97 -0.34 3.21
N LEU A 64 -38.73 -0.69 2.18
CA LEU A 64 -39.26 0.27 1.21
C LEU A 64 -40.32 1.18 1.82
N GLU A 65 -41.18 0.67 2.70
CA GLU A 65 -42.20 1.47 3.41
C GLU A 65 -41.57 2.33 4.53
N ALA A 66 -40.53 1.84 5.22
CA ALA A 66 -39.77 2.64 6.19
C ALA A 66 -38.96 3.75 5.48
N SER A 67 -38.39 3.49 4.31
CA SER A 67 -37.68 4.50 3.51
C SER A 67 -38.65 5.55 2.92
N GLN A 68 -39.91 5.19 2.72
CA GLN A 68 -40.93 6.15 2.28
C GLN A 68 -41.60 6.94 3.44
N ALA A 69 -41.53 6.41 4.67
CA ALA A 69 -42.09 7.07 5.86
C ALA A 69 -41.11 8.03 6.55
N GLU A 70 -39.80 7.86 6.32
CA GLU A 70 -38.75 8.74 6.82
C GLU A 70 -38.03 9.52 5.70
N GLN A 71 -38.74 9.88 4.63
CA GLN A 71 -38.23 10.97 3.83
C GLN A 71 -38.31 12.22 4.72
N PRO A 72 -37.16 12.79 5.16
CA PRO A 72 -37.19 14.14 5.69
C PRO A 72 -37.86 14.95 4.59
N GLN A 73 -38.96 15.63 4.89
CA GLN A 73 -39.49 16.66 4.02
C GLN A 73 -38.28 17.44 3.55
N ALA A 74 -38.02 17.44 2.25
CA ALA A 74 -36.95 18.22 1.66
C ALA A 74 -37.07 19.59 2.31
N ARG A 75 -36.16 19.86 3.25
CA ARG A 75 -36.09 21.18 3.88
C ARG A 75 -35.95 22.07 2.67
N GLN A 76 -36.96 22.86 2.36
CA GLN A 76 -36.88 23.84 1.29
C GLN A 76 -35.53 24.51 1.52
N LEU A 77 -34.59 24.26 0.60
CA LEU A 77 -33.31 24.96 0.56
C LEU A 77 -33.74 26.41 0.67
N ALA A 78 -33.35 27.09 1.75
CA ALA A 78 -33.69 28.49 1.97
C ALA A 78 -33.39 29.16 0.64
N GLU A 79 -34.30 29.98 0.13
CA GLU A 79 -34.04 30.80 -1.05
C GLU A 79 -32.78 31.59 -0.74
N GLU A 80 -31.64 31.07 -1.23
CA GLU A 80 -30.35 31.69 -1.04
C GLU A 80 -30.41 33.05 -1.70
N THR A 81 -30.09 34.06 -0.92
CA THR A 81 -29.87 35.39 -1.49
C THR A 81 -28.69 35.26 -2.47
N PRO A 82 -28.74 35.89 -3.66
CA PRO A 82 -27.78 35.66 -4.76
C PRO A 82 -26.31 35.89 -4.43
N ASP A 83 -25.99 36.41 -3.25
CA ASP A 83 -24.64 36.83 -2.84
C ASP A 83 -24.01 35.95 -1.74
N THR A 84 -24.68 34.86 -1.28
CA THR A 84 -24.05 33.96 -0.29
C THR A 84 -23.30 32.87 -1.02
N PRO A 85 -21.97 32.76 -0.84
CA PRO A 85 -21.21 31.68 -1.44
C PRO A 85 -21.76 30.32 -1.00
N PHE A 86 -21.82 29.36 -1.93
CA PHE A 86 -22.21 27.98 -1.61
C PHE A 86 -21.21 27.40 -0.60
N ASP A 87 -21.73 26.97 0.56
CA ASP A 87 -20.94 26.31 1.60
C ASP A 87 -21.25 24.81 1.59
N PRO A 88 -20.36 23.96 1.04
CA PRO A 88 -20.59 22.53 0.96
C PRO A 88 -20.66 21.87 2.34
N ASP A 89 -20.07 22.48 3.37
CA ASP A 89 -20.07 21.93 4.73
C ASP A 89 -21.39 22.23 5.48
N ALA A 90 -22.17 23.18 4.98
CA ALA A 90 -23.52 23.45 5.49
C ALA A 90 -24.61 22.54 4.87
N VAL A 91 -24.24 21.74 3.85
CA VAL A 91 -25.15 20.86 3.10
C VAL A 91 -24.88 19.41 3.47
N GLU A 92 -25.95 18.60 3.56
CA GLU A 92 -25.82 17.14 3.75
C GLU A 92 -25.31 16.49 2.46
N MET A 93 -23.98 16.50 2.24
CA MET A 93 -23.34 15.97 1.04
C MET A 93 -23.55 14.45 0.87
N ALA A 94 -23.92 13.74 1.93
CA ALA A 94 -24.33 12.33 1.84
C ALA A 94 -25.52 12.11 0.90
N GLN A 95 -26.33 13.15 0.62
CA GLN A 95 -27.41 13.09 -0.38
C GLN A 95 -26.92 12.85 -1.81
N LEU A 96 -25.64 13.05 -2.10
CA LEU A 96 -25.03 12.64 -3.37
C LEU A 96 -24.92 11.10 -3.50
N ILE A 97 -25.01 10.35 -2.41
CA ILE A 97 -24.56 8.94 -2.34
C ILE A 97 -25.75 7.95 -2.33
N PHE A 98 -26.86 8.26 -3.01
CA PHE A 98 -28.03 7.38 -3.14
C PHE A 98 -28.02 6.52 -4.41
N TRP A 99 -26.86 5.96 -4.79
CA TRP A 99 -26.82 4.87 -5.75
C TRP A 99 -26.65 3.57 -4.99
N GLY A 100 -27.52 2.62 -5.22
CA GLY A 100 -27.40 1.30 -4.59
C GLY A 100 -26.06 0.62 -4.90
N PRO A 101 -25.75 -0.48 -4.22
CA PRO A 101 -24.51 -1.22 -4.43
C PRO A 101 -24.36 -1.58 -5.91
N LEU A 102 -23.11 -1.53 -6.40
CA LEU A 102 -22.77 -1.97 -7.74
C LEU A 102 -22.99 -3.49 -7.86
N ASP A 103 -23.65 -3.94 -8.92
CA ASP A 103 -23.62 -5.34 -9.32
C ASP A 103 -22.25 -5.66 -9.97
N GLY A 104 -21.23 -5.86 -9.10
CA GLY A 104 -19.85 -6.13 -9.51
C GLY A 104 -18.99 -4.89 -9.75
N PHE A 105 -17.68 -5.10 -9.92
CA PHE A 105 -16.64 -4.05 -10.00
C PHE A 105 -16.82 -3.06 -11.16
N PHE A 106 -17.61 -3.40 -12.18
CA PHE A 106 -18.00 -2.58 -13.33
C PHE A 106 -19.51 -2.63 -13.57
N GLY A 107 -20.31 -2.83 -12.51
CA GLY A 107 -21.76 -2.87 -12.61
C GLY A 107 -22.37 -1.56 -13.12
N ARG A 108 -23.58 -1.63 -13.65
CA ARG A 108 -24.32 -0.42 -14.02
C ARG A 108 -24.76 0.29 -12.75
N TYR A 109 -24.41 1.56 -12.66
CA TYR A 109 -24.96 2.44 -11.61
C TYR A 109 -26.47 2.56 -11.78
N LEU A 110 -27.19 2.62 -10.67
CA LEU A 110 -28.56 3.06 -10.69
C LEU A 110 -28.62 4.49 -11.24
N PRO A 111 -29.73 4.89 -11.89
CA PRO A 111 -29.91 6.27 -12.31
C PRO A 111 -29.69 7.24 -11.15
N ILE A 112 -28.96 8.31 -11.41
CA ILE A 112 -28.71 9.36 -10.42
C ILE A 112 -30.07 9.93 -9.98
N PRO A 113 -30.36 9.99 -8.66
CA PRO A 113 -31.57 10.65 -8.17
C PRO A 113 -31.57 12.13 -8.57
N PRO A 114 -32.72 12.71 -8.98
CA PRO A 114 -32.77 14.12 -9.36
C PRO A 114 -32.25 15.09 -8.28
N ALA A 115 -32.44 14.77 -7.01
CA ALA A 115 -31.91 15.56 -5.90
C ALA A 115 -30.38 15.51 -5.82
N GLY A 116 -29.79 14.33 -6.05
CA GLY A 116 -28.34 14.16 -6.13
C GLY A 116 -27.72 14.94 -7.30
N GLN A 117 -28.35 14.88 -8.50
CA GLN A 117 -27.89 15.66 -9.64
C GLN A 117 -27.99 17.16 -9.38
N ALA A 118 -29.09 17.64 -8.80
CA ALA A 118 -29.26 19.06 -8.47
C ALA A 118 -28.20 19.55 -7.46
N LEU A 119 -27.87 18.72 -6.47
CA LEU A 119 -26.81 19.05 -5.51
C LEU A 119 -25.43 19.08 -6.18
N LEU A 120 -25.13 18.11 -7.06
CA LEU A 120 -23.88 18.12 -7.83
C LEU A 120 -23.79 19.37 -8.72
N ASP A 121 -24.89 19.74 -9.40
CA ASP A 121 -24.93 20.94 -10.26
C ASP A 121 -24.64 22.22 -9.44
N GLN A 122 -25.19 22.34 -8.23
CA GLN A 122 -24.89 23.45 -7.32
C GLN A 122 -23.41 23.44 -6.88
N LEU A 123 -22.90 22.27 -6.52
CA LEU A 123 -21.50 22.10 -6.13
C LEU A 123 -20.56 22.54 -7.25
N LEU A 124 -20.78 22.04 -8.47
CA LEU A 124 -19.95 22.39 -9.63
C LEU A 124 -20.08 23.87 -10.05
N ALA A 125 -21.27 24.49 -9.85
CA ALA A 125 -21.50 25.89 -10.14
C ALA A 125 -20.83 26.84 -9.15
N ALA A 126 -20.55 26.39 -7.93
CA ALA A 126 -19.88 27.18 -6.90
C ALA A 126 -18.44 27.57 -7.29
N ASP A 127 -17.78 26.72 -8.10
CA ASP A 127 -16.42 26.93 -8.66
C ASP A 127 -15.41 27.49 -7.63
N SER A 128 -15.39 26.90 -6.45
CA SER A 128 -14.61 27.36 -5.30
C SER A 128 -13.57 26.31 -4.89
N PRO A 129 -12.37 26.69 -4.43
CA PRO A 129 -11.41 25.72 -3.85
C PRO A 129 -11.99 24.89 -2.69
N ALA A 130 -12.97 25.40 -1.96
CA ALA A 130 -13.60 24.69 -0.85
C ALA A 130 -14.31 23.39 -1.26
N ILE A 131 -14.73 23.29 -2.54
CA ILE A 131 -15.39 22.08 -3.05
C ILE A 131 -14.40 21.04 -3.60
N ASP A 132 -13.16 21.41 -3.86
CA ASP A 132 -12.19 20.55 -4.56
C ASP A 132 -12.03 19.20 -3.86
N LYS A 133 -11.98 19.15 -2.53
CA LYS A 133 -11.90 17.92 -1.75
C LYS A 133 -13.01 16.92 -2.07
N TYR A 134 -14.25 17.39 -2.28
CA TYR A 134 -15.40 16.55 -2.65
C TYR A 134 -15.30 16.07 -4.10
N ILE A 135 -14.93 16.95 -5.01
CA ILE A 135 -14.80 16.66 -6.44
C ILE A 135 -13.66 15.68 -6.70
N ILE A 136 -12.54 15.84 -5.98
CA ILE A 136 -11.41 14.91 -6.07
C ILE A 136 -11.84 13.51 -5.67
N ASP A 137 -12.52 13.34 -4.54
CA ASP A 137 -13.01 12.04 -4.11
C ASP A 137 -14.02 11.43 -5.10
N LEU A 138 -14.96 12.24 -5.61
CA LEU A 138 -15.91 11.80 -6.65
C LEU A 138 -15.21 11.41 -7.97
N SER A 139 -14.09 12.01 -8.31
CA SER A 139 -13.32 11.65 -9.52
C SER A 139 -12.34 10.51 -9.31
N ALA A 140 -11.99 10.18 -8.06
CA ALA A 140 -11.02 9.13 -7.70
C ALA A 140 -11.68 7.79 -7.33
N PHE A 141 -12.95 7.80 -6.94
CA PHE A 141 -13.67 6.62 -6.47
C PHE A 141 -14.80 6.22 -7.44
N PRO A 142 -15.04 4.94 -7.72
CA PRO A 142 -16.11 4.52 -8.62
C PRO A 142 -17.50 4.96 -8.15
N ASN A 143 -18.14 5.83 -8.92
CA ASN A 143 -19.49 6.36 -8.65
C ASN A 143 -20.10 6.92 -9.95
N PRO A 144 -21.41 7.19 -10.02
CA PRO A 144 -22.06 7.67 -11.24
C PRO A 144 -21.70 9.10 -11.65
N TYR A 145 -21.05 9.88 -10.80
CA TYR A 145 -20.70 11.28 -11.06
C TYR A 145 -19.26 11.48 -11.52
N TRP A 146 -18.43 10.42 -11.60
CA TRP A 146 -17.01 10.54 -11.79
C TRP A 146 -16.61 11.32 -13.06
N GLU A 147 -17.35 11.14 -14.18
CA GLU A 147 -17.10 11.89 -15.41
C GLU A 147 -17.32 13.39 -15.23
N GLN A 148 -18.43 13.78 -14.59
CA GLN A 148 -18.77 15.18 -14.34
C GLN A 148 -17.76 15.83 -13.38
N ALA A 149 -17.32 15.10 -12.36
CA ALA A 149 -16.28 15.53 -11.43
C ALA A 149 -14.92 15.70 -12.15
N LEU A 150 -14.53 14.72 -12.96
CA LEU A 150 -13.28 14.80 -13.74
C LEU A 150 -13.32 15.96 -14.76
N ASP A 151 -14.44 16.19 -15.43
CA ASP A 151 -14.60 17.31 -16.36
C ASP A 151 -14.50 18.67 -15.66
N TYR A 152 -14.95 18.78 -14.42
CA TYR A 152 -14.70 19.97 -13.60
C TYR A 152 -13.20 20.16 -13.34
N LEU A 153 -12.51 19.11 -12.93
CA LEU A 153 -11.07 19.18 -12.67
C LEU A 153 -10.26 19.49 -13.94
N LYS A 154 -10.68 18.96 -15.11
CA LYS A 154 -10.06 19.30 -16.39
C LYS A 154 -10.12 20.81 -16.68
N ARG A 155 -11.27 21.44 -16.47
CA ARG A 155 -11.41 22.90 -16.67
C ARG A 155 -10.50 23.68 -15.74
N ARG A 156 -10.23 23.16 -14.54
CA ARG A 156 -9.47 23.85 -13.51
C ARG A 156 -7.97 23.60 -13.58
N TYR A 157 -7.57 22.38 -13.89
CA TYR A 157 -6.17 21.92 -13.87
C TYR A 157 -5.60 21.57 -15.25
N GLY A 158 -6.42 21.53 -16.29
CA GLY A 158 -6.02 21.32 -17.68
C GLY A 158 -6.73 20.16 -18.38
N GLU A 159 -7.06 20.37 -19.64
CA GLU A 159 -7.84 19.43 -20.48
C GLU A 159 -7.11 18.09 -20.76
N ALA A 160 -5.81 18.00 -20.45
CA ALA A 160 -5.03 16.78 -20.66
C ALA A 160 -5.26 15.69 -19.59
N LEU A 161 -5.97 16.03 -18.50
CA LEU A 161 -6.27 15.07 -17.43
C LEU A 161 -7.13 13.90 -17.93
N ARG A 162 -6.71 12.68 -17.68
CA ARG A 162 -7.46 11.45 -17.92
C ARG A 162 -8.01 10.91 -16.60
N THR A 163 -7.25 11.15 -15.53
CA THR A 163 -7.59 10.79 -14.16
C THR A 163 -7.14 11.92 -13.23
N VAL A 164 -7.65 11.93 -12.01
CA VAL A 164 -7.22 12.85 -10.95
C VAL A 164 -5.72 12.69 -10.62
N TYR A 165 -5.13 11.57 -10.97
CA TYR A 165 -3.71 11.27 -10.70
C TYR A 165 -2.74 11.79 -11.76
N ASP A 166 -3.23 12.37 -12.86
CA ASP A 166 -2.37 12.90 -13.93
C ASP A 166 -1.73 14.26 -13.56
N SER A 167 -2.18 14.94 -12.49
CA SER A 167 -1.59 16.18 -11.99
C SER A 167 -1.38 16.14 -10.46
N PRO A 168 -0.12 16.20 -9.98
CA PRO A 168 0.17 16.25 -8.54
C PRO A 168 -0.39 17.50 -7.86
N GLU A 169 -0.59 18.59 -8.61
CA GLU A 169 -1.08 19.87 -8.11
C GLU A 169 -2.50 19.79 -7.56
N ILE A 170 -3.30 18.80 -8.02
CA ILE A 170 -4.66 18.54 -7.53
C ILE A 170 -4.67 18.22 -6.03
N PHE A 171 -3.60 17.59 -5.52
CA PHE A 171 -3.46 17.20 -4.13
C PHE A 171 -2.71 18.23 -3.27
N ASN A 172 -2.41 19.42 -3.82
CA ASN A 172 -1.84 20.53 -3.06
C ASN A 172 -2.96 21.30 -2.33
N PHE A 173 -3.55 20.67 -1.33
CA PHE A 173 -4.61 21.29 -0.54
C PHE A 173 -4.11 22.50 0.24
N HIS A 174 -4.91 23.58 0.22
CA HIS A 174 -4.59 24.74 1.03
C HIS A 174 -4.66 24.39 2.53
N PRO A 175 -3.67 24.80 3.36
CA PRO A 175 -3.65 24.44 4.79
C PRO A 175 -4.87 24.92 5.59
N GLU A 176 -5.53 25.98 5.15
CA GLU A 176 -6.74 26.51 5.80
C GLU A 176 -8.01 25.76 5.41
N ASP A 177 -8.00 25.04 4.28
CA ASP A 177 -9.12 24.23 3.82
C ASP A 177 -9.01 22.82 4.42
N ARG A 178 -9.27 22.68 5.70
CA ARG A 178 -9.15 21.41 6.44
C ARG A 178 -10.28 20.44 6.10
N ALA A 179 -10.03 19.15 6.39
CA ALA A 179 -11.10 18.15 6.45
C ALA A 179 -12.08 18.52 7.58
N THR A 180 -13.32 18.83 7.21
CA THR A 180 -14.38 19.15 8.17
C THR A 180 -15.12 17.88 8.59
N PRO A 181 -15.86 17.88 9.72
CA PRO A 181 -16.72 16.74 10.07
C PRO A 181 -17.74 16.38 8.98
N ALA A 182 -18.25 17.38 8.23
CA ALA A 182 -19.14 17.14 7.10
C ALA A 182 -18.42 16.39 5.97
N TYR A 183 -17.20 16.79 5.64
CA TYR A 183 -16.38 16.08 4.65
C TYR A 183 -16.02 14.65 5.09
N LEU A 184 -15.69 14.44 6.37
CA LEU A 184 -15.41 13.08 6.87
C LEU A 184 -16.63 12.17 6.73
N ARG A 185 -17.85 12.66 7.07
CA ARG A 185 -19.10 11.91 6.84
C ARG A 185 -19.37 11.63 5.37
N PHE A 186 -19.14 12.61 4.50
CA PHE A 186 -19.23 12.41 3.05
C PHE A 186 -18.29 11.31 2.58
N LYS A 187 -17.00 11.39 2.96
CA LYS A 187 -15.98 10.43 2.57
C LYS A 187 -16.31 9.02 3.06
N GLN A 188 -16.69 8.87 4.32
CA GLN A 188 -17.17 7.59 4.87
C GLN A 188 -18.34 7.03 4.04
N ALA A 189 -19.36 7.85 3.76
CA ALA A 189 -20.52 7.42 2.99
C ALA A 189 -20.16 7.05 1.55
N LEU A 190 -19.27 7.81 0.90
CA LEU A 190 -18.80 7.53 -0.46
C LEU A 190 -18.11 6.16 -0.53
N PHE A 191 -17.15 5.91 0.34
CA PHE A 191 -16.42 4.64 0.35
C PHE A 191 -17.31 3.48 0.80
N GLY A 192 -18.16 3.72 1.79
CA GLY A 192 -19.14 2.75 2.29
C GLY A 192 -20.22 2.37 1.29
N SER A 193 -20.48 3.22 0.29
CA SER A 193 -21.44 2.92 -0.78
C SER A 193 -21.05 1.68 -1.61
N GLN A 194 -19.76 1.34 -1.62
CA GLN A 194 -19.21 0.18 -2.32
C GLN A 194 -18.65 -0.87 -1.35
N PHE A 195 -18.08 -0.44 -0.22
CA PHE A 195 -17.33 -1.27 0.71
C PHE A 195 -17.68 -0.90 2.16
N GLU A 196 -18.67 -1.59 2.73
CA GLU A 196 -19.15 -1.34 4.09
C GLU A 196 -18.02 -1.50 5.13
N ASP A 197 -17.19 -2.53 4.96
CA ASP A 197 -16.04 -2.81 5.81
C ASP A 197 -14.94 -1.74 5.76
N MET A 198 -14.85 -0.99 4.65
CA MET A 198 -13.95 0.17 4.54
C MET A 198 -14.52 1.38 5.30
N ALA A 199 -15.83 1.60 5.23
CA ALA A 199 -16.50 2.67 5.97
C ALA A 199 -16.39 2.50 7.49
N GLU A 200 -16.37 1.25 8.00
CA GLU A 200 -16.16 0.96 9.42
C GLU A 200 -14.83 1.50 9.97
N MET A 201 -13.79 1.57 9.12
CA MET A 201 -12.47 2.10 9.49
C MET A 201 -12.39 3.63 9.38
N MET A 202 -13.40 4.28 8.83
CA MET A 202 -13.44 5.72 8.54
C MET A 202 -14.49 6.43 9.39
N ASP A 203 -14.62 6.06 10.66
CA ASP A 203 -15.55 6.70 11.58
C ASP A 203 -15.25 8.20 11.70
N PRO A 204 -16.18 9.09 11.26
CA PRO A 204 -15.98 10.54 11.28
C PRO A 204 -15.90 11.14 12.68
N ASP A 205 -16.38 10.40 13.69
CA ASP A 205 -16.35 10.82 15.10
C ASP A 205 -15.09 10.28 15.83
N ALA A 206 -14.31 9.39 15.20
CA ALA A 206 -13.04 8.90 15.75
C ALA A 206 -11.90 9.89 15.53
N ALA A 207 -10.89 9.81 16.38
CA ALA A 207 -9.68 10.63 16.25
C ALA A 207 -8.93 10.33 14.94
N ILE A 208 -8.45 11.38 14.28
CA ILE A 208 -7.64 11.33 13.06
C ILE A 208 -6.46 12.29 13.17
N VAL A 209 -5.24 11.85 12.81
CA VAL A 209 -4.00 12.64 12.88
C VAL A 209 -3.34 12.87 11.53
N ILE A 210 -3.91 12.33 10.47
CA ILE A 210 -3.50 12.57 9.08
C ILE A 210 -4.57 13.38 8.34
N ASP A 211 -4.22 14.00 7.23
CA ASP A 211 -5.19 14.75 6.43
C ASP A 211 -6.06 13.79 5.62
N ALA A 212 -7.33 13.69 5.98
CA ALA A 212 -8.28 12.80 5.30
C ALA A 212 -8.45 13.12 3.81
N ARG A 213 -8.17 14.36 3.37
CA ARG A 213 -8.23 14.77 1.96
C ARG A 213 -7.19 14.06 1.11
N GLU A 214 -6.07 13.67 1.73
CA GLU A 214 -4.96 12.97 1.10
C GLU A 214 -5.10 11.44 1.18
N ILE A 215 -6.19 10.92 1.77
CA ILE A 215 -6.51 9.50 1.75
C ILE A 215 -7.21 9.18 0.43
N GLN A 216 -6.65 8.22 -0.30
CA GLN A 216 -7.11 7.79 -1.62
C GLN A 216 -7.48 6.30 -1.59
N TRP A 217 -8.40 5.92 -2.47
CA TRP A 217 -8.68 4.51 -2.70
C TRP A 217 -7.61 3.88 -3.62
N GLY A 218 -6.97 2.83 -3.16
CA GLY A 218 -5.92 2.12 -3.90
C GLY A 218 -6.41 1.13 -4.95
N GLY A 219 -7.70 1.17 -5.32
CA GLY A 219 -8.26 0.33 -6.38
C GLY A 219 -8.75 -1.05 -5.91
N VAL A 220 -8.66 -1.36 -4.61
CA VAL A 220 -9.03 -2.67 -4.04
C VAL A 220 -9.90 -2.52 -2.79
N ARG A 221 -10.73 -3.54 -2.51
CA ARG A 221 -11.47 -3.63 -1.24
C ARG A 221 -10.54 -3.98 -0.07
N VAL A 222 -11.07 -3.94 1.13
CA VAL A 222 -10.38 -4.45 2.33
C VAL A 222 -9.94 -5.89 2.10
N ASP A 223 -8.67 -6.19 2.40
CA ASP A 223 -8.01 -7.47 2.12
C ASP A 223 -8.15 -7.96 0.64
N GLY A 224 -8.44 -7.03 -0.28
CA GLY A 224 -8.46 -7.33 -1.72
C GLY A 224 -7.08 -7.67 -2.28
N ILE A 225 -6.02 -7.16 -1.62
CA ILE A 225 -4.67 -7.70 -1.65
C ILE A 225 -4.57 -8.59 -0.42
N PRO A 226 -4.70 -9.94 -0.55
CA PRO A 226 -4.88 -10.81 0.60
C PRO A 226 -3.60 -10.95 1.44
N PRO A 227 -3.62 -10.56 2.73
CA PRO A 227 -2.49 -10.79 3.63
C PRO A 227 -2.17 -12.28 3.79
N LEU A 228 -0.89 -12.60 3.99
CA LEU A 228 -0.48 -13.93 4.38
C LEU A 228 -0.50 -14.06 5.91
N GLU A 229 -1.20 -15.05 6.40
CA GLU A 229 -1.35 -15.33 7.83
C GLU A 229 -0.60 -16.61 8.17
N PHE A 230 0.53 -16.49 8.87
CA PHE A 230 1.39 -17.63 9.26
C PHE A 230 1.73 -18.54 8.06
N PRO A 231 2.31 -17.98 6.99
CA PRO A 231 2.51 -18.73 5.76
C PRO A 231 3.52 -19.86 5.96
N THR A 232 3.38 -20.88 5.13
CA THR A 232 4.35 -21.98 5.10
C THR A 232 5.72 -21.48 4.73
N GLN A 233 6.73 -21.90 5.49
CA GLN A 233 8.13 -21.73 5.20
C GLN A 233 8.68 -23.07 4.71
N VAL A 234 9.55 -23.05 3.70
CA VAL A 234 10.21 -24.24 3.14
C VAL A 234 11.72 -24.11 3.27
N PHE A 235 12.42 -25.24 3.25
CA PHE A 235 13.87 -25.24 3.24
C PHE A 235 14.44 -24.89 1.85
N PRO A 236 15.69 -24.41 1.76
CA PRO A 236 16.31 -24.04 0.49
C PRO A 236 16.26 -25.13 -0.60
N ASP A 237 16.40 -26.40 -0.22
CA ASP A 237 16.34 -27.52 -1.15
C ASP A 237 14.96 -27.66 -1.84
N GLU A 238 13.87 -27.38 -1.11
CA GLU A 238 12.51 -27.37 -1.67
C GLU A 238 12.26 -26.13 -2.52
N ALA A 239 12.88 -25.01 -2.16
CA ALA A 239 12.75 -23.76 -2.89
C ALA A 239 13.58 -23.71 -4.18
N ALA A 240 14.60 -24.55 -4.31
CA ALA A 240 15.54 -24.56 -5.44
C ALA A 240 14.89 -24.76 -6.81
N GLU A 241 13.67 -25.33 -6.85
CA GLU A 241 12.93 -25.51 -8.10
C GLU A 241 12.38 -24.19 -8.69
N TRP A 242 12.23 -23.15 -7.85
CA TRP A 242 11.55 -21.92 -8.25
C TRP A 242 12.26 -20.63 -7.83
N ILE A 243 13.19 -20.62 -6.87
CA ILE A 243 13.94 -19.42 -6.48
C ILE A 243 15.32 -19.42 -7.12
N ASN A 244 15.81 -18.24 -7.54
CA ASN A 244 17.14 -18.08 -8.13
C ASN A 244 18.02 -17.21 -7.23
N ASP A 245 19.33 -17.36 -7.31
CA ASP A 245 20.29 -16.58 -6.51
C ASP A 245 20.13 -15.06 -6.69
N THR A 246 19.61 -14.60 -7.84
CA THR A 246 19.38 -13.19 -8.14
C THR A 246 18.04 -12.67 -7.71
N ASP A 247 17.11 -13.51 -7.21
CA ASP A 247 15.81 -13.07 -6.72
C ASP A 247 16.00 -12.20 -5.48
N ILE A 248 15.35 -11.04 -5.47
CA ILE A 248 15.40 -10.12 -4.33
C ILE A 248 14.50 -10.63 -3.22
N VAL A 249 15.06 -10.70 -2.02
CA VAL A 249 14.36 -11.11 -0.80
C VAL A 249 14.45 -10.05 0.28
N VAL A 250 13.48 -10.06 1.18
CA VAL A 250 13.55 -9.41 2.49
C VAL A 250 14.01 -10.48 3.47
N GLY A 251 15.24 -10.37 3.93
CA GLY A 251 15.82 -11.25 4.94
C GLY A 251 15.50 -10.74 6.35
N VAL A 252 15.16 -11.64 7.25
CA VAL A 252 14.86 -11.38 8.66
C VAL A 252 15.49 -12.47 9.51
N GLU A 253 16.19 -12.09 10.57
CA GLU A 253 16.62 -13.00 11.62
C GLU A 253 16.23 -12.48 12.98
N ILE A 254 15.59 -13.30 13.79
CA ILE A 254 15.23 -12.99 15.18
C ILE A 254 15.56 -14.23 16.03
N ASP A 255 16.40 -14.06 17.04
CA ASP A 255 16.79 -15.12 17.98
C ASP A 255 17.26 -16.42 17.26
N GLY A 256 17.98 -16.28 16.14
CA GLY A 256 18.52 -17.39 15.34
C GLY A 256 17.51 -18.05 14.39
N ASP A 257 16.26 -17.58 14.32
CA ASP A 257 15.28 -17.99 13.29
C ASP A 257 15.42 -17.05 12.09
N ALA A 258 16.17 -17.52 11.07
CA ALA A 258 16.40 -16.77 9.83
C ALA A 258 15.36 -17.14 8.77
N ARG A 259 14.76 -16.15 8.13
CA ARG A 259 13.74 -16.31 7.10
C ARG A 259 13.92 -15.35 5.94
N ALA A 260 13.62 -15.82 4.74
CA ALA A 260 13.60 -15.02 3.52
C ALA A 260 12.17 -14.87 2.98
N TYR A 261 11.80 -13.65 2.60
CA TYR A 261 10.51 -13.32 1.99
C TYR A 261 10.75 -12.75 0.59
N PRO A 262 10.63 -13.57 -0.49
CA PRO A 262 10.86 -13.09 -1.85
C PRO A 262 9.92 -11.96 -2.23
N ILE A 263 10.47 -10.85 -2.75
CA ILE A 263 9.68 -9.64 -3.12
C ILE A 263 8.59 -10.00 -4.14
N ARG A 264 8.89 -10.89 -5.10
CA ARG A 264 7.91 -11.31 -6.11
C ARG A 264 6.69 -12.04 -5.55
N ILE A 265 6.79 -12.59 -4.32
CA ILE A 265 5.65 -13.17 -3.59
C ILE A 265 4.96 -12.08 -2.77
N ILE A 266 5.71 -11.39 -1.89
CA ILE A 266 5.10 -10.41 -0.99
C ILE A 266 4.55 -9.18 -1.72
N ALA A 267 4.95 -8.90 -2.95
CA ALA A 267 4.34 -7.84 -3.77
C ALA A 267 2.87 -8.12 -4.13
N TRP A 268 2.44 -9.39 -4.18
CA TRP A 268 1.05 -9.79 -4.39
C TRP A 268 0.20 -9.78 -3.12
N HIS A 269 0.84 -9.70 -1.94
CA HIS A 269 0.18 -9.86 -0.64
C HIS A 269 0.31 -8.63 0.26
N GLU A 270 1.39 -7.87 0.09
CA GLU A 270 1.68 -6.61 0.79
C GLU A 270 1.70 -6.68 2.32
N MET A 271 1.31 -7.80 2.92
CA MET A 271 1.29 -8.01 4.37
C MET A 271 1.54 -9.48 4.69
N VAL A 272 2.48 -9.72 5.60
CA VAL A 272 2.71 -11.04 6.18
C VAL A 272 2.66 -10.92 7.69
N ASN A 273 1.70 -11.62 8.34
CA ASN A 273 1.69 -11.81 9.78
C ASN A 273 2.31 -13.17 10.10
N ASP A 274 3.34 -13.19 10.92
CA ASP A 274 4.11 -14.41 11.19
C ASP A 274 4.60 -14.43 12.65
N THR A 275 5.32 -15.49 13.03
CA THR A 275 6.06 -15.58 14.28
C THR A 275 7.48 -16.04 13.98
N ILE A 276 8.48 -15.19 14.25
CA ILE A 276 9.89 -15.44 13.97
C ILE A 276 10.65 -15.41 15.30
N GLY A 277 11.43 -16.43 15.61
CA GLY A 277 12.14 -16.53 16.89
C GLY A 277 11.21 -16.39 18.10
N GLY A 278 9.95 -16.82 18.00
CA GLY A 278 8.94 -16.65 19.06
C GLY A 278 8.34 -15.24 19.17
N VAL A 279 8.75 -14.29 18.34
CA VAL A 279 8.20 -12.92 18.29
C VAL A 279 7.10 -12.84 17.24
N PRO A 280 5.86 -12.46 17.61
CA PRO A 280 4.83 -12.17 16.63
C PRO A 280 5.20 -10.91 15.84
N VAL A 281 5.21 -11.00 14.53
CA VAL A 281 5.65 -9.93 13.63
C VAL A 281 4.63 -9.66 12.53
N SER A 282 4.69 -8.45 11.97
CA SER A 282 3.98 -8.09 10.75
C SER A 282 4.96 -7.42 9.79
N LEU A 283 5.26 -8.10 8.68
CA LEU A 283 6.02 -7.54 7.57
C LEU A 283 5.06 -6.82 6.63
N ALA A 284 5.06 -5.50 6.69
CA ALA A 284 4.26 -4.65 5.82
C ALA A 284 5.10 -4.20 4.62
N TYR A 285 4.75 -4.65 3.43
CA TYR A 285 5.39 -4.23 2.19
C TYR A 285 4.47 -3.28 1.42
N CYS A 286 4.86 -2.02 1.33
CA CYS A 286 4.20 -1.08 0.41
C CYS A 286 4.86 -1.18 -0.95
N THR A 287 4.21 -1.85 -1.89
CA THR A 287 4.70 -2.07 -3.25
C THR A 287 4.96 -0.75 -3.97
N LEU A 288 4.04 0.23 -3.81
CA LEU A 288 4.17 1.55 -4.42
C LEU A 288 5.37 2.34 -3.87
N CYS A 289 5.75 2.11 -2.62
CA CYS A 289 6.86 2.82 -1.96
C CYS A 289 8.19 2.05 -2.00
N GLY A 290 8.19 0.81 -2.50
CA GLY A 290 9.35 -0.09 -2.41
C GLY A 290 9.81 -0.33 -0.97
N SER A 291 8.89 -0.29 0.02
CA SER A 291 9.26 -0.24 1.44
C SER A 291 8.78 -1.47 2.22
N PRO A 292 9.67 -2.44 2.51
CA PRO A 292 9.43 -3.50 3.48
C PRO A 292 9.74 -2.99 4.88
N ILE A 293 8.75 -2.98 5.78
CA ILE A 293 8.94 -2.61 7.18
C ILE A 293 8.41 -3.74 8.04
N LEU A 294 9.27 -4.27 8.90
CA LEU A 294 8.92 -5.31 9.87
C LEU A 294 8.58 -4.69 11.22
N PHE A 295 7.43 -5.02 11.74
CA PHE A 295 6.97 -4.56 13.04
C PHE A 295 6.89 -5.71 14.04
N ASP A 296 7.33 -5.46 15.28
CA ASP A 296 6.94 -6.27 16.44
C ASP A 296 5.43 -6.07 16.64
N GLY A 297 4.67 -7.15 16.59
CA GLY A 297 3.22 -7.13 16.77
C GLY A 297 2.79 -6.80 18.21
N ARG A 298 3.71 -6.80 19.18
CA ARG A 298 3.41 -6.59 20.61
C ARG A 298 3.41 -5.09 20.95
N VAL A 299 2.33 -4.65 21.56
CA VAL A 299 2.23 -3.31 22.15
C VAL A 299 1.66 -3.47 23.56
N GLY A 300 2.51 -3.34 24.56
CA GLY A 300 2.12 -3.66 25.95
C GLY A 300 1.77 -5.12 26.14
N SER A 301 0.54 -5.41 26.55
CA SER A 301 0.00 -6.77 26.69
C SER A 301 -0.72 -7.29 25.45
N GLU A 302 -0.94 -6.43 24.46
CA GLU A 302 -1.70 -6.74 23.26
C GLU A 302 -0.79 -7.20 22.13
N VAL A 303 -1.33 -8.07 21.26
CA VAL A 303 -0.69 -8.45 19.99
C VAL A 303 -1.58 -8.01 18.85
N TYR A 304 -1.04 -7.17 17.97
CA TYR A 304 -1.71 -6.69 16.78
C TYR A 304 -1.26 -7.47 15.56
N ARG A 305 -2.22 -7.81 14.71
CA ARG A 305 -2.02 -8.31 13.36
C ARG A 305 -2.71 -7.38 12.39
N PHE A 306 -2.13 -7.22 11.21
CA PHE A 306 -2.58 -6.21 10.28
C PHE A 306 -3.12 -6.82 8.99
N GLY A 307 -4.04 -6.09 8.36
CA GLY A 307 -4.57 -6.35 7.04
C GLY A 307 -4.33 -5.17 6.09
N THR A 308 -4.70 -5.36 4.83
CA THR A 308 -4.62 -4.33 3.79
C THR A 308 -5.96 -3.60 3.73
N SER A 309 -5.99 -2.31 4.03
CA SER A 309 -7.23 -1.54 4.08
C SER A 309 -7.81 -1.22 2.70
N GLY A 310 -6.98 -1.29 1.65
CA GLY A 310 -7.32 -0.76 0.32
C GLY A 310 -7.18 0.75 0.20
N LEU A 311 -6.71 1.42 1.26
CA LEU A 311 -6.52 2.88 1.32
C LEU A 311 -5.05 3.25 1.29
N LEU A 312 -4.76 4.38 0.67
CA LEU A 312 -3.44 4.99 0.58
C LEU A 312 -3.46 6.38 1.22
N TYR A 313 -2.39 6.75 1.88
CA TYR A 313 -2.12 8.11 2.33
C TYR A 313 -0.83 8.60 1.70
N ARG A 314 -0.90 9.60 0.84
CA ARG A 314 0.24 10.10 0.06
C ARG A 314 0.99 8.96 -0.64
N SER A 315 0.24 8.14 -1.38
CA SER A 315 0.73 6.94 -2.11
C SER A 315 1.39 5.85 -1.23
N ASN A 316 1.34 5.96 0.09
CA ASN A 316 1.77 4.92 1.01
C ASN A 316 0.55 4.19 1.58
N LYS A 317 0.65 2.88 1.74
CA LYS A 317 -0.47 2.08 2.26
C LYS A 317 -0.83 2.48 3.69
N LEU A 318 -2.15 2.56 3.93
CA LEU A 318 -2.70 2.47 5.27
C LEU A 318 -3.01 1.00 5.54
N MET A 319 -2.38 0.42 6.55
CA MET A 319 -2.77 -0.88 7.05
C MET A 319 -3.84 -0.71 8.15
N TYR A 320 -4.60 -1.75 8.45
CA TYR A 320 -5.52 -1.71 9.57
C TYR A 320 -5.26 -2.86 10.53
N ASP A 321 -5.42 -2.63 11.83
CA ASP A 321 -5.35 -3.73 12.78
C ASP A 321 -6.66 -4.51 12.86
N ARG A 322 -6.55 -5.83 13.03
CA ARG A 322 -7.72 -6.73 13.06
C ARG A 322 -8.50 -6.65 14.36
N ASN A 323 -7.93 -6.07 15.42
CA ASN A 323 -8.55 -6.04 16.75
C ASN A 323 -9.54 -4.89 16.87
N THR A 324 -9.15 -3.69 16.39
CA THR A 324 -9.91 -2.45 16.58
C THR A 324 -10.35 -1.78 15.29
N ARG A 325 -9.90 -2.26 14.13
CA ARG A 325 -10.14 -1.66 12.80
C ARG A 325 -9.54 -0.26 12.67
N THR A 326 -8.63 0.15 13.56
CA THR A 326 -7.88 1.40 13.42
C THR A 326 -7.02 1.36 12.16
N LEU A 327 -7.01 2.44 11.40
CA LEU A 327 -6.05 2.64 10.31
C LEU A 327 -4.71 3.08 10.87
N TRP A 328 -3.63 2.48 10.36
CA TRP A 328 -2.25 2.78 10.74
C TRP A 328 -1.45 3.22 9.54
N ASN A 329 -0.64 4.24 9.72
CA ASN A 329 0.33 4.63 8.72
C ASN A 329 1.51 3.64 8.74
N GLN A 330 1.67 2.89 7.65
CA GLN A 330 2.72 1.87 7.52
C GLN A 330 4.12 2.46 7.70
N PHE A 331 4.37 3.66 7.22
CA PHE A 331 5.70 4.26 7.26
C PHE A 331 6.12 4.72 8.66
N SER A 332 5.19 5.26 9.44
CA SER A 332 5.45 5.74 10.81
C SER A 332 5.24 4.67 11.88
N GLY A 333 4.48 3.62 11.60
CA GLY A 333 4.05 2.63 12.58
C GLY A 333 3.11 3.18 13.65
N LYS A 334 2.41 4.29 13.35
CA LYS A 334 1.47 4.94 14.28
C LYS A 334 0.02 4.77 13.82
N PRO A 335 -0.95 4.71 14.75
CA PRO A 335 -2.35 4.87 14.42
C PRO A 335 -2.58 6.20 13.70
N ALA A 336 -3.42 6.19 12.66
CA ALA A 336 -3.68 7.32 11.81
C ALA A 336 -5.13 7.81 11.86
N TRP A 337 -6.09 6.88 11.94
CA TRP A 337 -7.51 7.16 12.08
C TRP A 337 -8.20 6.03 12.84
N GLY A 338 -8.90 6.33 13.92
CA GLY A 338 -9.66 5.34 14.68
C GLY A 338 -9.37 5.34 16.18
N PRO A 339 -9.88 4.35 16.93
CA PRO A 339 -9.92 4.35 18.39
C PRO A 339 -8.54 4.29 19.09
N LEU A 340 -7.47 3.95 18.38
CA LEU A 340 -6.12 3.88 18.98
C LEU A 340 -5.29 5.15 18.82
N VAL A 341 -5.77 6.16 18.08
CA VAL A 341 -5.01 7.38 17.76
C VAL A 341 -4.55 8.12 19.02
N ASP A 342 -5.43 8.24 20.03
CA ASP A 342 -5.15 8.98 21.26
C ASP A 342 -4.32 8.18 22.29
N ARG A 343 -3.83 6.97 21.93
CA ARG A 343 -3.13 6.10 22.87
C ARG A 343 -1.62 6.25 22.87
N ASP A 344 -1.06 7.18 22.09
CA ASP A 344 0.38 7.43 21.96
C ASP A 344 1.21 6.14 21.79
N ILE A 345 0.75 5.27 20.89
CA ILE A 345 1.42 4.03 20.57
C ILE A 345 2.13 4.13 19.22
N ARG A 346 3.30 3.47 19.17
CA ARG A 346 4.04 3.24 17.93
C ARG A 346 4.54 1.81 17.90
N LEU A 347 4.40 1.16 16.79
CA LEU A 347 4.99 -0.17 16.56
C LEU A 347 6.51 -0.08 16.59
N LYS A 348 7.14 -1.04 17.24
CA LYS A 348 8.60 -1.19 17.21
C LYS A 348 8.99 -1.74 15.83
N VAL A 349 9.84 -1.01 15.12
CA VAL A 349 10.45 -1.49 13.88
C VAL A 349 11.55 -2.49 14.23
N LEU A 350 11.51 -3.66 13.61
CA LEU A 350 12.53 -4.68 13.70
C LEU A 350 13.43 -4.62 12.46
N PRO A 351 14.70 -5.03 12.57
CA PRO A 351 15.62 -5.04 11.45
C PRO A 351 15.14 -5.96 10.31
N VAL A 352 15.38 -5.49 9.09
CA VAL A 352 15.26 -6.27 7.86
C VAL A 352 16.46 -5.98 6.96
N VAL A 353 16.73 -6.84 6.00
CA VAL A 353 17.68 -6.56 4.95
C VAL A 353 17.06 -6.89 3.59
N VAL A 354 17.23 -6.00 2.62
CA VAL A 354 16.88 -6.25 1.22
C VAL A 354 18.17 -6.67 0.50
N THR A 355 18.22 -7.91 0.04
CA THR A 355 19.38 -8.46 -0.66
C THR A 355 18.95 -9.52 -1.67
N THR A 356 19.89 -10.18 -2.37
CA THR A 356 19.59 -11.33 -3.20
C THR A 356 19.44 -12.60 -2.37
N TRP A 357 18.67 -13.57 -2.89
CA TRP A 357 18.57 -14.88 -2.27
C TRP A 357 19.93 -15.56 -2.08
N GLY A 358 20.80 -15.49 -3.10
CA GLY A 358 22.14 -16.08 -3.01
C GLY A 358 22.99 -15.48 -1.88
N ASP A 359 22.99 -14.14 -1.74
CA ASP A 359 23.68 -13.44 -0.64
C ASP A 359 23.09 -13.82 0.73
N TRP A 360 21.76 -13.85 0.85
CA TRP A 360 21.09 -14.24 2.09
C TRP A 360 21.42 -15.69 2.47
N TYR A 361 21.29 -16.63 1.53
CA TYR A 361 21.51 -18.06 1.77
C TYR A 361 22.97 -18.38 2.09
N GLU A 362 23.94 -17.69 1.48
CA GLU A 362 25.37 -17.85 1.79
C GLU A 362 25.66 -17.52 3.27
N HIS A 363 25.03 -16.50 3.81
CA HIS A 363 25.25 -16.07 5.20
C HIS A 363 24.32 -16.76 6.21
N HIS A 364 23.20 -17.34 5.76
CA HIS A 364 22.20 -18.02 6.58
C HIS A 364 21.84 -19.39 5.99
N PRO A 365 22.76 -20.38 6.02
CA PRO A 365 22.52 -21.68 5.37
C PRO A 365 21.36 -22.50 5.98
N ASP A 366 21.01 -22.20 7.22
CA ASP A 366 19.87 -22.84 7.93
C ASP A 366 18.55 -22.06 7.79
N THR A 367 18.51 -21.03 6.93
CA THR A 367 17.33 -20.19 6.69
C THR A 367 16.17 -21.01 6.11
N THR A 368 14.95 -20.51 6.34
CA THR A 368 13.79 -20.93 5.55
C THR A 368 13.36 -19.81 4.61
N VAL A 369 12.55 -20.14 3.62
CA VAL A 369 12.01 -19.17 2.67
C VAL A 369 10.51 -19.34 2.54
N LEU A 370 9.79 -18.19 2.42
CA LEU A 370 8.35 -18.17 2.19
C LEU A 370 7.99 -19.02 0.97
N SER A 371 7.16 -20.04 1.19
CA SER A 371 6.72 -20.96 0.14
C SER A 371 5.99 -20.23 -0.98
N ILE A 372 6.19 -20.69 -2.22
CA ILE A 372 5.40 -20.27 -3.38
C ILE A 372 3.95 -20.76 -3.30
N ASP A 373 3.70 -21.84 -2.53
CA ASP A 373 2.34 -22.30 -2.22
C ASP A 373 1.76 -21.49 -1.06
N THR A 374 1.21 -20.33 -1.40
CA THR A 374 0.62 -19.39 -0.44
C THR A 374 -0.84 -19.68 -0.14
N GLY A 375 -1.47 -20.67 -0.79
CA GLY A 375 -2.92 -20.90 -0.78
C GLY A 375 -3.70 -19.98 -1.71
N PHE A 376 -3.04 -19.08 -2.46
CA PHE A 376 -3.66 -18.17 -3.42
C PHE A 376 -3.16 -18.44 -4.84
N VAL A 377 -4.06 -18.38 -5.81
CA VAL A 377 -3.70 -18.49 -7.22
C VAL A 377 -3.18 -17.16 -7.72
N ARG A 378 -1.86 -17.03 -7.86
CA ARG A 378 -1.15 -15.86 -8.39
C ARG A 378 0.02 -16.31 -9.24
N ASP A 379 0.42 -15.47 -10.18
CA ASP A 379 1.66 -15.69 -10.92
C ASP A 379 2.83 -15.06 -10.12
N TYR A 380 3.58 -15.90 -9.44
CA TYR A 380 4.77 -15.49 -8.69
C TYR A 380 6.06 -15.53 -9.52
N GLY A 381 5.95 -15.61 -10.85
CA GLY A 381 7.09 -15.56 -11.76
C GLY A 381 7.92 -14.29 -11.59
N PRO A 382 9.24 -14.35 -11.91
CA PRO A 382 10.11 -13.17 -11.89
C PRO A 382 9.57 -12.07 -12.81
N GLY A 383 9.51 -10.82 -12.31
CA GLY A 383 9.09 -9.68 -13.08
C GLY A 383 7.59 -9.63 -13.43
N VAL A 384 6.72 -10.38 -12.75
CA VAL A 384 5.27 -10.35 -13.00
C VAL A 384 4.58 -9.32 -12.11
N ALA A 385 4.73 -9.44 -10.78
CA ALA A 385 4.09 -8.54 -9.85
C ALA A 385 4.57 -7.09 -10.04
N TYR A 386 3.67 -6.18 -10.35
CA TYR A 386 3.93 -4.74 -10.50
C TYR A 386 5.09 -4.37 -11.46
N ASN A 387 5.39 -5.22 -12.44
CA ASN A 387 6.52 -5.03 -13.35
C ASN A 387 6.51 -3.66 -14.03
N ASP A 388 5.36 -3.24 -14.57
CA ASP A 388 5.22 -1.96 -15.25
C ASP A 388 5.45 -0.78 -14.29
N TYR A 389 5.05 -0.93 -13.03
CA TYR A 389 5.31 0.07 -12.01
C TYR A 389 6.79 0.16 -11.65
N PHE A 390 7.42 -0.97 -11.36
CA PHE A 390 8.84 -0.97 -10.96
C PHE A 390 9.76 -0.44 -12.05
N ASN A 391 9.45 -0.70 -13.32
CA ASN A 391 10.22 -0.23 -14.47
C ASN A 391 9.86 1.19 -14.95
N SER A 392 8.84 1.83 -14.37
CA SER A 392 8.44 3.20 -14.69
C SER A 392 9.08 4.19 -13.71
N PRO A 393 9.57 5.34 -14.15
CA PRO A 393 10.00 6.42 -13.26
C PRO A 393 8.82 7.14 -12.59
N LEU A 394 7.59 6.88 -13.05
CA LEU A 394 6.39 7.56 -12.57
C LEU A 394 5.74 6.80 -11.42
N THR A 395 5.10 7.53 -10.52
CA THR A 395 4.20 6.98 -9.51
C THR A 395 2.80 6.78 -10.11
N TRP A 396 2.09 5.72 -9.70
CA TRP A 396 0.69 5.50 -10.15
C TRP A 396 -0.29 6.43 -9.43
N PHE A 397 -0.04 6.72 -8.17
CA PHE A 397 -0.78 7.68 -7.38
C PHE A 397 0.14 8.86 -7.14
N ASN A 398 -0.21 10.00 -7.71
CA ASN A 398 0.63 11.18 -7.62
C ASN A 398 0.69 11.72 -6.18
N VAL A 399 1.84 12.23 -5.86
CA VAL A 399 2.13 12.93 -4.62
C VAL A 399 2.89 14.22 -4.95
N PRO A 400 2.77 15.25 -4.11
CA PRO A 400 3.57 16.47 -4.31
C PRO A 400 5.08 16.16 -4.31
N VAL A 401 5.80 16.75 -5.25
CA VAL A 401 7.27 16.75 -5.24
C VAL A 401 7.73 17.74 -4.19
N LYS A 402 8.07 17.26 -3.00
CA LYS A 402 8.53 18.09 -1.89
C LYS A 402 10.04 18.33 -1.90
N ASP A 403 10.78 17.42 -2.54
CA ASP A 403 12.24 17.47 -2.63
C ASP A 403 12.68 16.78 -3.93
N ASP A 404 13.42 17.48 -4.77
CA ASP A 404 13.86 17.07 -6.10
C ASP A 404 15.37 16.77 -6.18
N ARG A 405 16.06 16.69 -5.03
CA ARG A 405 17.48 16.32 -4.96
C ARG A 405 17.74 14.91 -5.48
N LEU A 406 16.75 14.02 -5.40
CA LEU A 406 16.74 12.72 -6.04
C LEU A 406 15.48 12.56 -6.90
N ALA A 407 15.51 11.64 -7.86
CA ALA A 407 14.30 11.28 -8.59
C ALA A 407 13.28 10.60 -7.64
N GLN A 408 12.00 10.76 -7.92
CA GLN A 408 10.90 10.30 -7.04
C GLN A 408 11.05 8.84 -6.63
N LYS A 409 11.49 7.98 -7.54
CA LYS A 409 11.64 6.54 -7.32
C LYS A 409 13.09 6.09 -7.16
N ASP A 410 14.02 7.00 -6.87
CA ASP A 410 15.35 6.60 -6.44
C ASP A 410 15.26 5.86 -5.11
N ASN A 411 15.97 4.74 -5.03
CA ASN A 411 16.00 3.91 -3.85
C ASN A 411 16.91 4.51 -2.78
N VAL A 412 16.41 4.57 -1.57
CA VAL A 412 17.18 4.97 -0.39
C VAL A 412 17.04 3.92 0.71
N TYR A 413 18.06 3.80 1.53
CA TYR A 413 18.00 3.09 2.80
C TYR A 413 17.72 4.11 3.90
N ALA A 414 16.59 3.97 4.60
CA ALA A 414 16.14 4.90 5.62
C ALA A 414 16.38 4.33 7.01
N VAL A 415 17.01 5.12 7.89
CA VAL A 415 17.23 4.79 9.31
C VAL A 415 16.48 5.78 10.16
N ARG A 416 15.67 5.28 11.09
CA ARG A 416 14.88 6.10 12.01
C ARG A 416 15.33 5.89 13.46
N VAL A 417 15.59 7.01 14.16
CA VAL A 417 15.89 7.02 15.60
C VAL A 417 14.96 8.04 16.27
N GLY A 418 13.96 7.56 16.99
CA GLY A 418 12.90 8.43 17.51
C GLY A 418 12.12 9.12 16.37
N GLU A 419 12.11 10.45 16.37
CA GLU A 419 11.51 11.26 15.31
C GLU A 419 12.51 11.65 14.20
N ALA A 420 13.80 11.45 14.40
CA ALA A 420 14.81 11.71 13.38
C ALA A 420 14.84 10.57 12.36
N LEU A 421 14.91 10.93 11.08
CA LEU A 421 15.09 9.99 9.97
C LEU A 421 16.17 10.51 9.04
N THR A 422 17.08 9.62 8.63
CA THR A 422 18.05 9.89 7.58
C THR A 422 17.93 8.84 6.48
N ALA A 423 17.91 9.32 5.25
CA ALA A 423 17.87 8.51 4.03
C ALA A 423 19.25 8.52 3.36
N TYR A 424 19.77 7.36 3.06
CA TYR A 424 21.04 7.11 2.38
C TYR A 424 20.74 6.61 0.97
N PRO A 425 21.12 7.35 -0.11
CA PRO A 425 20.94 6.85 -1.47
C PRO A 425 21.63 5.49 -1.63
N ILE A 426 20.90 4.49 -2.10
CA ILE A 426 21.41 3.11 -2.21
C ILE A 426 22.63 3.03 -3.12
N GLU A 427 22.65 3.76 -4.23
CA GLU A 427 23.80 3.80 -5.15
C GLU A 427 25.06 4.34 -4.44
N VAL A 428 24.93 5.43 -3.68
CA VAL A 428 26.05 6.00 -2.93
C VAL A 428 26.52 5.06 -1.82
N LEU A 429 25.59 4.40 -1.13
CA LEU A 429 25.91 3.41 -0.10
C LEU A 429 26.64 2.21 -0.70
N ALA A 430 26.20 1.72 -1.85
CA ALA A 430 26.85 0.61 -2.56
C ALA A 430 28.27 0.96 -3.02
N GLU A 431 28.49 2.19 -3.52
CA GLU A 431 29.83 2.65 -3.93
C GLU A 431 30.81 2.78 -2.76
N ARG A 432 30.31 3.22 -1.61
CA ARG A 432 31.15 3.46 -0.42
C ARG A 432 31.34 2.22 0.45
N ALA A 433 30.43 1.25 0.34
CA ALA A 433 30.27 0.08 1.21
C ALA A 433 29.97 0.42 2.69
N LEU A 434 30.42 1.57 3.18
CA LEU A 434 30.32 2.01 4.56
C LEU A 434 30.09 3.52 4.64
N ILE A 435 29.15 3.93 5.50
CA ILE A 435 28.91 5.33 5.86
C ILE A 435 28.82 5.42 7.39
N GLN A 436 29.61 6.30 8.00
CA GLN A 436 29.45 6.65 9.40
C GLN A 436 28.70 7.98 9.50
N ASP A 437 27.70 8.05 10.35
CA ASP A 437 26.82 9.22 10.48
C ASP A 437 26.21 9.28 11.89
N GLN A 438 25.36 10.28 12.11
CA GLN A 438 24.57 10.45 13.31
C GLN A 438 23.11 10.69 12.93
N VAL A 439 22.18 9.84 13.43
CA VAL A 439 20.74 10.00 13.27
C VAL A 439 20.13 10.45 14.60
N GLY A 440 19.60 11.67 14.62
CA GLY A 440 19.25 12.31 15.90
C GLY A 440 20.50 12.50 16.77
N LEU A 441 20.54 11.81 17.92
CA LEU A 441 21.69 11.82 18.82
C LEU A 441 22.49 10.49 18.79
N LEU A 442 22.08 9.53 17.99
CA LEU A 442 22.69 8.22 17.92
C LEU A 442 23.76 8.17 16.83
N PRO A 443 25.06 7.97 17.18
CA PRO A 443 26.06 7.69 16.18
C PRO A 443 25.86 6.28 15.63
N ILE A 444 25.89 6.16 14.30
CA ILE A 444 25.64 4.91 13.59
C ILE A 444 26.69 4.65 12.52
N VAL A 445 26.79 3.40 12.15
CA VAL A 445 27.43 2.95 10.91
C VAL A 445 26.39 2.27 10.03
N VAL A 446 26.36 2.65 8.76
CA VAL A 446 25.49 2.06 7.72
C VAL A 446 26.37 1.32 6.75
N ILE A 447 26.02 0.06 6.44
CA ILE A 447 26.80 -0.86 5.61
C ILE A 447 25.93 -1.30 4.45
N ALA A 448 26.46 -1.27 3.23
CA ALA A 448 25.76 -1.81 2.06
C ALA A 448 25.56 -3.34 2.18
N THR A 449 24.55 -3.88 1.50
CA THR A 449 24.49 -5.32 1.21
C THR A 449 25.50 -5.69 0.13
N ALA A 450 25.91 -6.96 0.04
CA ALA A 450 26.92 -7.42 -0.92
C ALA A 450 26.56 -7.10 -2.37
N ASN A 451 25.28 -7.19 -2.72
CA ASN A 451 24.77 -6.86 -4.05
C ASN A 451 24.39 -5.39 -4.23
N GLY A 452 24.54 -4.55 -3.18
CA GLY A 452 24.21 -3.12 -3.22
C GLY A 452 22.73 -2.79 -3.31
N SER A 453 21.80 -3.72 -3.00
CA SER A 453 20.37 -3.47 -3.10
C SER A 453 19.73 -2.94 -1.81
N GLY A 454 20.47 -2.91 -0.70
CA GLY A 454 20.00 -2.49 0.60
C GLY A 454 21.11 -2.09 1.55
N GLY A 455 20.77 -1.98 2.82
CA GLY A 455 21.73 -1.63 3.87
C GLY A 455 21.41 -2.29 5.21
N ARG A 456 22.41 -2.21 6.10
CA ARG A 456 22.33 -2.55 7.51
C ARG A 456 22.85 -1.37 8.32
N ALA A 457 22.16 -0.99 9.39
CA ALA A 457 22.61 0.08 10.29
C ALA A 457 22.86 -0.47 11.69
N TYR A 458 23.93 -0.01 12.33
CA TYR A 458 24.29 -0.40 13.70
C TYR A 458 24.67 0.85 14.51
N GLU A 459 24.49 0.79 15.81
CA GLU A 459 25.12 1.78 16.69
C GLU A 459 26.64 1.69 16.51
N SER A 460 27.30 2.83 16.38
CA SER A 460 28.76 2.85 16.27
C SER A 460 29.45 3.23 17.58
N SER A 461 28.69 3.80 18.53
CA SER A 461 29.23 4.31 19.78
C SER A 461 30.44 5.24 19.53
N ASN A 462 31.64 4.84 19.98
CA ASN A 462 32.88 5.58 19.75
C ASN A 462 33.85 4.83 18.81
N VAL A 463 33.36 3.77 18.14
CA VAL A 463 34.19 3.01 17.21
C VAL A 463 34.18 3.71 15.85
N LEU A 464 35.39 3.97 15.33
CA LEU A 464 35.57 4.44 13.96
C LEU A 464 35.93 3.27 13.07
N PHE A 465 35.17 3.07 12.00
CA PHE A 465 35.42 2.04 11.00
C PHE A 465 36.12 2.65 9.77
N GLU A 466 37.08 1.95 9.20
CA GLU A 466 37.83 2.40 8.02
C GLU A 466 37.30 1.75 6.73
N SER A 467 36.83 0.51 6.83
CA SER A 467 36.32 -0.22 5.67
C SER A 467 35.31 -1.30 6.05
N ALA A 468 34.49 -1.68 5.08
CA ALA A 468 33.61 -2.82 5.14
C ALA A 468 33.84 -3.73 3.92
N ASP A 469 33.74 -5.02 4.14
CA ASP A 469 33.61 -6.04 3.10
C ASP A 469 32.25 -6.73 3.29
N PRO A 470 31.20 -6.23 2.61
CA PRO A 470 29.86 -6.82 2.74
C PRO A 470 29.77 -8.26 2.26
N VAL A 471 30.64 -8.68 1.29
CA VAL A 471 30.67 -10.05 0.78
C VAL A 471 31.27 -11.00 1.82
N ALA A 472 32.37 -10.59 2.49
CA ALA A 472 32.97 -11.38 3.56
C ALA A 472 32.22 -11.25 4.91
N GLY A 473 31.21 -10.36 5.01
CA GLY A 473 30.49 -10.09 6.25
C GLY A 473 31.34 -9.45 7.34
N THR A 474 32.30 -8.58 6.99
CA THR A 474 33.27 -8.01 7.95
C THR A 474 33.48 -6.51 7.80
N LEU A 475 33.94 -5.88 8.92
CA LEU A 475 34.42 -4.51 8.94
C LEU A 475 35.81 -4.45 9.59
N ILE A 476 36.57 -3.41 9.25
CA ILE A 476 37.84 -3.09 9.90
C ILE A 476 37.69 -1.74 10.61
N ASP A 477 38.01 -1.69 11.91
CA ASP A 477 38.05 -0.45 12.64
C ASP A 477 39.39 0.29 12.49
N ALA A 478 39.45 1.55 12.94
CA ALA A 478 40.64 2.39 12.86
C ALA A 478 41.86 1.86 13.66
N ASN A 479 41.69 0.82 14.47
CA ASN A 479 42.77 0.13 15.19
C ASN A 479 43.23 -1.13 14.46
N GLY A 480 42.61 -1.45 13.29
CA GLY A 480 42.90 -2.62 12.51
C GLY A 480 42.21 -3.91 13.00
N ASN A 481 41.24 -3.78 13.91
CA ASN A 481 40.50 -4.95 14.38
C ASN A 481 39.37 -5.31 13.40
N THR A 482 39.14 -6.61 13.25
CA THR A 482 38.06 -7.15 12.42
C THR A 482 36.79 -7.31 13.27
N TRP A 483 35.68 -6.81 12.74
CA TRP A 483 34.32 -6.98 13.27
C TRP A 483 33.51 -7.85 12.34
N THR A 484 32.64 -8.68 12.89
CA THR A 484 31.72 -9.54 12.10
C THR A 484 30.34 -8.91 12.04
N ILE A 485 29.78 -8.85 10.84
CA ILE A 485 28.39 -8.41 10.59
C ILE A 485 27.44 -9.56 10.96
N ARG A 486 26.49 -9.28 11.88
CA ARG A 486 25.37 -10.14 12.23
C ARG A 486 24.06 -9.40 12.02
N GLU A 487 22.95 -10.09 11.94
CA GLU A 487 21.65 -9.44 11.74
C GLU A 487 21.13 -8.72 13.01
N ASP A 488 21.64 -9.05 14.17
CA ASP A 488 21.29 -8.41 15.45
C ASP A 488 22.35 -7.42 15.93
N SER A 489 23.63 -7.59 15.56
CA SER A 489 24.74 -6.79 16.09
C SER A 489 25.99 -6.83 15.20
N LEU A 490 26.92 -5.89 15.41
CA LEU A 490 28.32 -6.06 15.00
C LEU A 490 29.10 -6.69 16.16
N LEU A 491 29.75 -7.82 15.90
CA LEU A 491 30.58 -8.50 16.89
C LEU A 491 32.04 -8.12 16.73
N GLY A 492 32.59 -7.45 17.75
CA GLY A 492 33.99 -7.07 17.84
C GLY A 492 34.91 -8.18 18.37
N PRO A 493 36.25 -7.93 18.33
CA PRO A 493 37.28 -8.96 18.64
C PRO A 493 37.22 -9.46 20.09
N ASP A 494 36.80 -8.66 21.04
CA ASP A 494 36.74 -9.01 22.45
C ASP A 494 35.32 -9.41 22.92
N GLY A 495 34.45 -9.77 21.98
CA GLY A 495 33.04 -10.06 22.25
C GLY A 495 32.20 -8.81 22.53
N GLN A 496 32.72 -7.62 22.19
CA GLN A 496 31.92 -6.40 22.20
C GLN A 496 30.84 -6.49 21.15
N GLU A 497 29.63 -6.08 21.48
CA GLU A 497 28.53 -6.04 20.54
C GLU A 497 28.02 -4.61 20.38
N LEU A 498 27.79 -4.21 19.11
CA LEU A 498 27.14 -2.95 18.75
C LEU A 498 25.76 -3.30 18.14
N PRO A 499 24.66 -2.90 18.78
CA PRO A 499 23.35 -3.38 18.41
C PRO A 499 22.91 -2.86 17.04
N ARG A 500 22.08 -3.65 16.36
CA ARG A 500 21.43 -3.31 15.10
C ARG A 500 20.44 -2.15 15.32
N VAL A 501 20.39 -1.23 14.40
CA VAL A 501 19.40 -0.15 14.33
C VAL A 501 18.40 -0.48 13.21
N GLY A 502 17.11 -0.33 13.49
CA GLY A 502 16.07 -0.57 12.50
C GLY A 502 16.17 0.40 11.32
N GLY A 503 16.12 -0.16 10.12
CA GLY A 503 16.13 0.57 8.86
C GLY A 503 15.42 -0.23 7.78
N HIS A 504 15.06 0.42 6.69
CA HIS A 504 14.36 -0.21 5.57
C HIS A 504 14.63 0.54 4.25
N ASN A 505 14.49 -0.15 3.15
CA ASN A 505 14.49 0.49 1.83
C ASN A 505 13.19 1.29 1.63
N ALA A 506 13.26 2.33 0.81
CA ALA A 506 12.08 3.04 0.31
C ALA A 506 12.43 3.83 -0.95
N TYR A 507 11.42 4.23 -1.72
CA TYR A 507 11.58 5.26 -2.73
C TYR A 507 11.66 6.65 -2.10
N TRP A 508 12.41 7.56 -2.72
CA TRP A 508 12.62 8.92 -2.21
C TRP A 508 11.32 9.69 -1.97
N PHE A 509 10.33 9.57 -2.87
CA PHE A 509 9.05 10.24 -2.67
C PHE A 509 8.35 9.81 -1.37
N ALA A 510 8.50 8.54 -0.95
CA ALA A 510 7.89 8.06 0.28
C ALA A 510 8.53 8.72 1.51
N ILE A 511 9.87 8.87 1.52
CA ILE A 511 10.57 9.59 2.58
C ILE A 511 10.03 11.02 2.71
N THR A 512 10.02 11.78 1.61
CA THR A 512 9.67 13.20 1.60
C THR A 512 8.20 13.48 1.88
N ASN A 513 7.31 12.53 1.57
CA ASN A 513 5.87 12.68 1.80
C ASN A 513 5.37 12.10 3.11
N GLN A 514 6.08 11.13 3.70
CA GLN A 514 5.68 10.49 4.96
C GLN A 514 6.38 11.06 6.19
N THR A 515 7.36 11.95 6.01
CA THR A 515 8.08 12.60 7.12
C THR A 515 8.31 14.08 6.84
N ASP A 516 8.13 14.91 7.85
CA ASP A 516 8.39 16.36 7.74
C ASP A 516 9.88 16.70 8.03
N ASN A 517 10.62 15.79 8.69
CA ASN A 517 11.98 16.02 9.17
C ASN A 517 12.96 14.95 8.62
N GLY A 518 12.67 14.38 7.46
CA GLY A 518 13.59 13.45 6.81
C GLY A 518 14.81 14.17 6.26
N ARG A 519 16.02 13.71 6.61
CA ARG A 519 17.30 14.23 6.09
C ARG A 519 17.79 13.31 4.99
N LEU A 520 18.20 13.89 3.86
CA LEU A 520 19.04 13.19 2.89
C LEU A 520 20.50 13.26 3.34
N TRP A 521 21.19 12.12 3.31
CA TRP A 521 22.64 12.10 3.52
C TRP A 521 23.35 12.56 2.23
N GLU A 522 24.21 13.57 2.35
CA GLU A 522 24.88 14.21 1.20
C GLU A 522 26.43 14.12 1.27
N GLY A 523 27.00 13.44 2.30
CA GLY A 523 28.44 13.27 2.46
C GLY A 523 29.04 13.96 3.66
#